data_4949d73f6d7bbfbda0d9c892cadd1356
#
_entry.id   4949d73f6d7bbfbda0d9c892cadd1356
#
_cell.length_a   1.000
_cell.length_b   1.000
_cell.length_c   1.000
_cell.angle_alpha   90.00
_cell.angle_beta   90.00
_cell.angle_gamma   90.00
#
_symmetry.space_group_name_H-M   'P 1'
#
loop_
_entity.id
_entity.type
_entity.pdbx_description
1 polymer ?
#
loop_
_entity_poly.entity_id
_entity_poly.type
_entity_poly.pdbx_seq_one_letter_code
_entity_poly.pdbx_strand_id
1 'polypeptide(L)'
;GNFVNDSAGYGLAQWTFYTRKQALFDYAKAAGVSIGNLAMQLAFLWEELQGYKSVMDTLKNATSVRAASDAVLTGYEKPADQSENVKKQRAGYGDGYYRKYAGGAVAPAVKKLYRVRKSWKDAASQLGAFEELENAKNACKEGYTVYDWDGKAVYSKQTTKKLPYKVQIDVDDL
;
A
#
# COMPACT_ATOMS: atom_id res chain seq x y z
N GLY A 1 -0.05 -39.82 -15.94
CA GLY A 1 1.22 -39.52 -15.25
C GLY A 1 0.99 -39.44 -13.74
N ASN A 2 1.98 -39.82 -12.98
CA ASN A 2 1.89 -39.84 -11.51
C ASN A 2 2.10 -38.42 -10.97
N PHE A 3 1.04 -37.62 -10.93
CA PHE A 3 1.03 -36.23 -10.47
C PHE A 3 1.83 -36.01 -9.18
N VAL A 4 1.69 -36.92 -8.21
CA VAL A 4 2.30 -36.76 -6.88
C VAL A 4 3.82 -36.92 -6.95
N ASN A 5 4.33 -37.79 -7.82
CA ASN A 5 5.75 -38.15 -7.87
C ASN A 5 6.55 -37.48 -8.99
N ASP A 6 5.93 -36.61 -9.79
CA ASP A 6 6.70 -35.82 -10.73
C ASP A 6 7.42 -34.62 -10.04
N SER A 7 8.45 -34.06 -10.65
CA SER A 7 9.23 -32.95 -10.11
C SER A 7 8.68 -31.57 -10.47
N ALA A 8 7.56 -31.50 -11.20
CA ALA A 8 6.99 -30.23 -11.63
C ALA A 8 6.23 -29.55 -10.47
N GLY A 9 6.30 -28.23 -10.40
CA GLY A 9 5.43 -27.45 -9.52
C GLY A 9 4.01 -27.47 -10.04
N TYR A 10 3.03 -27.50 -9.15
CA TYR A 10 1.62 -27.49 -9.52
C TYR A 10 0.82 -26.40 -8.81
N GLY A 11 -0.08 -25.77 -9.56
CA GLY A 11 -1.09 -24.87 -9.05
C GLY A 11 -0.57 -23.57 -8.47
N LEU A 12 -1.37 -22.92 -7.63
CA LEU A 12 -1.15 -21.56 -7.12
C LEU A 12 0.19 -21.40 -6.37
N ALA A 13 0.54 -22.35 -5.51
CA ALA A 13 1.77 -22.29 -4.70
C ALA A 13 2.91 -23.10 -5.30
N GLN A 14 2.78 -23.56 -6.55
CA GLN A 14 3.79 -24.39 -7.22
C GLN A 14 4.22 -25.57 -6.34
N TRP A 15 3.24 -26.29 -5.78
CA TRP A 15 3.52 -27.45 -4.93
C TRP A 15 4.39 -28.47 -5.68
N THR A 16 5.60 -28.69 -5.20
CA THR A 16 6.62 -29.53 -5.84
C THR A 16 6.89 -30.80 -5.05
N PHE A 17 7.02 -30.70 -3.72
CA PHE A 17 7.29 -31.84 -2.87
C PHE A 17 6.12 -32.86 -2.88
N TYR A 18 6.48 -34.14 -3.00
CA TYR A 18 5.47 -35.21 -3.08
C TYR A 18 4.50 -35.21 -1.90
N THR A 19 4.95 -34.92 -0.68
CA THR A 19 4.08 -34.84 0.51
C THR A 19 3.04 -33.73 0.40
N ARG A 20 3.45 -32.57 -0.12
CA ARG A 20 2.52 -31.44 -0.32
C ARG A 20 1.55 -31.70 -1.47
N LYS A 21 2.02 -32.32 -2.55
CA LYS A 21 1.15 -32.74 -3.66
C LYS A 21 0.14 -33.80 -3.24
N GLN A 22 0.56 -34.78 -2.44
CA GLN A 22 -0.34 -35.79 -1.89
C GLN A 22 -1.41 -35.15 -1.03
N ALA A 23 -1.02 -34.24 -0.12
CA ALA A 23 -1.98 -33.52 0.74
C ALA A 23 -2.98 -32.70 -0.09
N LEU A 24 -2.53 -31.97 -1.12
CA LEU A 24 -3.40 -31.25 -2.05
C LEU A 24 -4.38 -32.20 -2.77
N PHE A 25 -3.90 -33.35 -3.23
CA PHE A 25 -4.71 -34.35 -3.91
C PHE A 25 -5.79 -34.92 -2.97
N ASP A 26 -5.39 -35.30 -1.77
CA ASP A 26 -6.32 -35.84 -0.76
C ASP A 26 -7.36 -34.81 -0.34
N TYR A 27 -6.96 -33.54 -0.21
CA TYR A 27 -7.87 -32.42 0.08
C TYR A 27 -8.92 -32.24 -1.04
N ALA A 28 -8.47 -32.23 -2.30
CA ALA A 28 -9.37 -32.13 -3.46
C ALA A 28 -10.35 -33.31 -3.52
N LYS A 29 -9.85 -34.53 -3.26
CA LYS A 29 -10.65 -35.76 -3.21
C LYS A 29 -11.71 -35.70 -2.11
N ALA A 30 -11.32 -35.26 -0.91
CA ALA A 30 -12.25 -35.10 0.21
C ALA A 30 -13.33 -34.04 -0.08
N ALA A 31 -12.97 -32.96 -0.79
CA ALA A 31 -13.90 -31.92 -1.22
C ALA A 31 -14.77 -32.34 -2.42
N GLY A 32 -14.53 -33.49 -3.05
CA GLY A 32 -15.28 -33.98 -4.21
C GLY A 32 -15.09 -33.11 -5.49
N VAL A 33 -13.97 -32.40 -5.61
CA VAL A 33 -13.69 -31.48 -6.73
C VAL A 33 -12.38 -31.82 -7.43
N SER A 34 -12.21 -31.25 -8.63
CA SER A 34 -10.93 -31.37 -9.36
C SER A 34 -9.79 -30.69 -8.62
N ILE A 35 -8.59 -31.28 -8.68
CA ILE A 35 -7.35 -30.69 -8.15
C ILE A 35 -7.03 -29.34 -8.78
N GLY A 36 -7.52 -29.06 -9.99
CA GLY A 36 -7.40 -27.77 -10.67
C GLY A 36 -8.42 -26.70 -10.22
N ASN A 37 -9.34 -27.04 -9.30
CA ASN A 37 -10.32 -26.09 -8.82
C ASN A 37 -9.67 -24.95 -8.02
N LEU A 38 -9.82 -23.71 -8.47
CA LEU A 38 -9.19 -22.54 -7.86
C LEU A 38 -9.61 -22.31 -6.42
N ALA A 39 -10.90 -22.41 -6.13
CA ALA A 39 -11.43 -22.19 -4.78
C ALA A 39 -10.88 -23.23 -3.78
N MET A 40 -10.79 -24.50 -4.21
CA MET A 40 -10.20 -25.56 -3.42
C MET A 40 -8.70 -25.32 -3.17
N GLN A 41 -7.93 -24.91 -4.20
CA GLN A 41 -6.52 -24.60 -4.03
C GLN A 41 -6.28 -23.44 -3.08
N LEU A 42 -7.12 -22.40 -3.12
CA LEU A 42 -7.06 -21.28 -2.17
C LEU A 42 -7.36 -21.73 -0.74
N ALA A 43 -8.37 -22.60 -0.56
CA ALA A 43 -8.71 -23.15 0.75
C ALA A 43 -7.57 -24.00 1.31
N PHE A 44 -7.01 -24.88 0.50
CA PHE A 44 -5.86 -25.72 0.88
C PHE A 44 -4.62 -24.89 1.22
N LEU A 45 -4.30 -23.87 0.40
CA LEU A 45 -3.19 -22.94 0.65
C LEU A 45 -3.37 -22.24 2.00
N TRP A 46 -4.57 -21.77 2.29
CA TRP A 46 -4.89 -21.14 3.57
C TRP A 46 -4.70 -22.08 4.75
N GLU A 47 -5.17 -23.31 4.65
CA GLU A 47 -5.02 -24.33 5.69
C GLU A 47 -3.54 -24.70 5.88
N GLU A 48 -2.79 -24.92 4.80
CA GLU A 48 -1.36 -25.22 4.85
C GLU A 48 -0.57 -24.10 5.51
N LEU A 49 -0.90 -22.81 5.20
CA LEU A 49 -0.26 -21.65 5.80
C LEU A 49 -0.40 -21.58 7.32
N GLN A 50 -1.49 -22.11 7.90
CA GLN A 50 -1.67 -22.12 9.37
C GLN A 50 -0.56 -22.91 10.08
N GLY A 51 0.06 -23.88 9.39
CA GLY A 51 1.24 -24.60 9.89
C GLY A 51 2.52 -23.75 9.96
N TYR A 52 2.58 -22.65 9.22
CA TYR A 52 3.76 -21.76 9.14
C TYR A 52 3.61 -20.58 10.11
N LYS A 53 3.67 -20.86 11.42
CA LYS A 53 3.38 -19.86 12.48
C LYS A 53 4.12 -18.53 12.30
N SER A 54 5.43 -18.55 12.03
CA SER A 54 6.24 -17.33 11.85
C SER A 54 5.77 -16.50 10.65
N VAL A 55 5.39 -17.15 9.54
CA VAL A 55 4.83 -16.46 8.37
C VAL A 55 3.48 -15.84 8.73
N MET A 56 2.60 -16.61 9.37
CA MET A 56 1.28 -16.13 9.79
C MET A 56 1.35 -14.98 10.78
N ASP A 57 2.28 -15.02 11.73
CA ASP A 57 2.49 -13.92 12.68
C ASP A 57 2.97 -12.65 11.95
N THR A 58 3.88 -12.80 10.99
CA THR A 58 4.29 -11.67 10.17
C THR A 58 3.15 -11.12 9.33
N LEU A 59 2.35 -11.97 8.68
CA LEU A 59 1.20 -11.54 7.87
C LEU A 59 0.16 -10.77 8.67
N LYS A 60 -0.10 -11.18 9.92
CA LYS A 60 -1.06 -10.52 10.83
C LYS A 60 -0.57 -9.16 11.32
N ASN A 61 0.76 -8.99 11.47
CA ASN A 61 1.36 -7.82 12.09
C ASN A 61 2.17 -6.95 11.09
N ALA A 62 2.20 -7.32 9.81
CA ALA A 62 2.96 -6.58 8.81
C ALA A 62 2.44 -5.16 8.61
N THR A 63 3.33 -4.19 8.73
CA THR A 63 3.04 -2.77 8.50
C THR A 63 3.31 -2.34 7.05
N SER A 64 3.77 -3.26 6.21
CA SER A 64 4.01 -3.00 4.78
C SER A 64 3.80 -4.26 3.94
N VAL A 65 3.40 -4.07 2.69
CA VAL A 65 3.30 -5.16 1.70
C VAL A 65 4.67 -5.84 1.50
N ARG A 66 5.77 -5.08 1.58
CA ARG A 66 7.11 -5.64 1.47
C ARG A 66 7.39 -6.68 2.56
N ALA A 67 7.10 -6.36 3.81
CA ALA A 67 7.32 -7.28 4.92
C ALA A 67 6.48 -8.56 4.78
N ALA A 68 5.21 -8.42 4.41
CA ALA A 68 4.31 -9.55 4.17
C ALA A 68 4.80 -10.43 3.01
N SER A 69 5.15 -9.81 1.88
CA SER A 69 5.67 -10.50 0.69
C SER A 69 6.96 -11.26 0.97
N ASP A 70 7.90 -10.64 1.67
CA ASP A 70 9.18 -11.27 2.01
C ASP A 70 8.99 -12.47 2.96
N ALA A 71 8.07 -12.39 3.91
CA ALA A 71 7.76 -13.50 4.81
C ALA A 71 7.20 -14.72 4.05
N VAL A 72 6.30 -14.49 3.09
CA VAL A 72 5.76 -15.56 2.24
C VAL A 72 6.86 -16.16 1.37
N LEU A 73 7.66 -15.32 0.70
CA LEU A 73 8.74 -15.75 -0.17
C LEU A 73 9.75 -16.64 0.57
N THR A 74 10.24 -16.17 1.71
CA THR A 74 11.33 -16.83 2.43
C THR A 74 10.87 -17.93 3.38
N GLY A 75 9.68 -17.77 3.96
CA GLY A 75 9.16 -18.70 4.96
C GLY A 75 8.30 -19.84 4.39
N TYR A 76 7.53 -19.57 3.35
CA TYR A 76 6.55 -20.51 2.79
C TYR A 76 6.97 -21.04 1.41
N GLU A 77 7.15 -20.17 0.41
CA GLU A 77 7.43 -20.60 -0.97
C GLU A 77 8.86 -21.13 -1.16
N LYS A 78 9.84 -20.49 -0.56
CA LYS A 78 11.27 -20.82 -0.58
C LYS A 78 11.81 -21.13 -1.99
N PRO A 79 11.62 -20.24 -2.97
CA PRO A 79 12.19 -20.42 -4.30
C PRO A 79 13.72 -20.40 -4.25
N ALA A 80 14.37 -20.92 -5.32
CA ALA A 80 15.82 -20.91 -5.42
C ALA A 80 16.42 -19.50 -5.42
N ASP A 81 15.75 -18.54 -6.10
CA ASP A 81 16.16 -17.14 -6.09
C ASP A 81 15.34 -16.34 -5.06
N GLN A 82 16.02 -15.88 -4.01
CA GLN A 82 15.50 -15.03 -2.95
C GLN A 82 16.24 -13.69 -2.88
N SER A 83 16.82 -13.25 -3.99
CA SER A 83 17.57 -11.99 -4.08
C SER A 83 16.69 -10.78 -3.78
N GLU A 84 17.34 -9.66 -3.45
CA GLU A 84 16.67 -8.39 -3.23
C GLU A 84 15.86 -7.92 -4.46
N ASN A 85 16.31 -8.25 -5.66
CA ASN A 85 15.59 -7.95 -6.90
C ASN A 85 14.25 -8.70 -6.96
N VAL A 86 14.25 -10.00 -6.67
CA VAL A 86 13.03 -10.82 -6.63
C VAL A 86 12.08 -10.33 -5.54
N LYS A 87 12.59 -10.07 -4.34
CA LYS A 87 11.80 -9.53 -3.22
C LYS A 87 11.13 -8.20 -3.59
N LYS A 88 11.89 -7.26 -4.17
CA LYS A 88 11.39 -5.97 -4.61
C LYS A 88 10.32 -6.09 -5.70
N GLN A 89 10.54 -6.96 -6.67
CA GLN A 89 9.60 -7.20 -7.76
C GLN A 89 8.27 -7.78 -7.23
N ARG A 90 8.34 -8.81 -6.39
CA ARG A 90 7.15 -9.44 -5.79
C ARG A 90 6.37 -8.47 -4.90
N ALA A 91 7.05 -7.71 -4.07
CA ALA A 91 6.41 -6.67 -3.27
C ALA A 91 5.73 -5.61 -4.14
N GLY A 92 6.33 -5.22 -5.27
CA GLY A 92 5.72 -4.31 -6.24
C GLY A 92 4.41 -4.83 -6.83
N TYR A 93 4.35 -6.13 -7.17
CA TYR A 93 3.08 -6.77 -7.58
C TYR A 93 2.07 -6.79 -6.43
N GLY A 94 2.52 -7.14 -5.22
CA GLY A 94 1.71 -7.12 -4.01
C GLY A 94 1.11 -5.75 -3.72
N ASP A 95 1.87 -4.67 -3.88
CA ASP A 95 1.39 -3.29 -3.73
C ASP A 95 0.24 -2.96 -4.71
N GLY A 96 0.34 -3.45 -5.94
CA GLY A 96 -0.71 -3.30 -6.95
C GLY A 96 -2.03 -3.97 -6.51
N TYR A 97 -1.95 -5.21 -6.06
CA TYR A 97 -3.11 -5.97 -5.55
C TYR A 97 -3.65 -5.37 -4.25
N TYR A 98 -2.77 -5.00 -3.34
CA TYR A 98 -3.17 -4.36 -2.09
C TYR A 98 -3.98 -3.09 -2.31
N ARG A 99 -3.50 -2.19 -3.18
CA ARG A 99 -4.24 -0.97 -3.54
C ARG A 99 -5.61 -1.26 -4.17
N LYS A 100 -5.71 -2.34 -4.92
CA LYS A 100 -6.95 -2.69 -5.64
C LYS A 100 -7.98 -3.34 -4.74
N TYR A 101 -7.56 -4.18 -3.79
CA TYR A 101 -8.46 -5.09 -3.08
C TYR A 101 -8.53 -4.88 -1.57
N ALA A 102 -7.55 -4.24 -0.95
CA ALA A 102 -7.53 -4.01 0.49
C ALA A 102 -8.37 -2.80 0.93
N GLY A 103 -9.34 -2.40 0.13
CA GLY A 103 -10.22 -1.27 0.40
C GLY A 103 -11.03 -1.42 1.68
N GLY A 104 -10.40 -1.25 2.83
CA GLY A 104 -11.08 -1.22 4.12
C GLY A 104 -10.25 -1.50 5.34
N ALA A 105 -9.02 -2.01 5.27
CA ALA A 105 -8.34 -2.46 6.50
C ALA A 105 -6.86 -2.16 6.61
N VAL A 106 -6.20 -1.40 5.93
CA VAL A 106 -4.97 -0.62 6.25
C VAL A 106 -4.74 0.28 5.05
N ALA A 107 -5.09 1.53 5.18
CA ALA A 107 -4.59 2.54 4.26
C ALA A 107 -3.05 2.37 4.19
N PRO A 108 -2.43 2.32 2.98
CA PRO A 108 -0.99 2.51 2.89
C PRO A 108 -0.70 3.71 3.75
N ALA A 109 0.38 3.66 4.55
CA ALA A 109 0.76 4.79 5.38
C ALA A 109 0.57 6.03 4.51
N VAL A 110 -0.47 6.79 4.78
CA VAL A 110 -0.84 7.95 3.96
C VAL A 110 0.40 8.81 4.04
N LYS A 111 1.12 8.94 2.93
CA LYS A 111 2.25 9.86 2.90
C LYS A 111 1.69 11.15 3.43
N LYS A 112 2.17 11.56 4.59
CA LYS A 112 1.75 12.81 5.23
C LYS A 112 2.23 13.96 4.37
N LEU A 113 1.39 14.36 3.40
CA LEU A 113 1.74 15.36 2.41
C LEU A 113 1.00 16.65 2.71
N TYR A 114 1.73 17.73 2.75
CA TYR A 114 1.19 19.08 2.74
C TYR A 114 0.66 19.41 1.34
N ARG A 115 -0.60 19.84 1.25
CA ARG A 115 -1.24 20.18 -0.04
C ARG A 115 -1.52 21.66 -0.12
N VAL A 116 -1.20 22.25 -1.27
CA VAL A 116 -1.43 23.67 -1.54
C VAL A 116 -2.67 23.81 -2.41
N ARG A 117 -3.75 24.37 -1.86
CA ARG A 117 -5.07 24.50 -2.52
C ARG A 117 -5.73 25.85 -2.16
N LYS A 118 -6.73 26.25 -2.94
CA LYS A 118 -7.59 27.40 -2.55
C LYS A 118 -8.48 27.06 -1.35
N SER A 119 -9.00 25.86 -1.29
CA SER A 119 -9.66 25.28 -0.12
C SER A 119 -9.40 23.78 -0.05
N TRP A 120 -9.58 23.18 1.13
CA TRP A 120 -9.37 21.73 1.28
C TRP A 120 -10.22 20.89 0.33
N LYS A 121 -11.48 21.30 0.13
CA LYS A 121 -12.45 20.60 -0.72
C LYS A 121 -12.22 20.80 -2.21
N ASP A 122 -11.47 21.82 -2.61
CA ASP A 122 -11.18 22.14 -4.01
C ASP A 122 -9.91 21.42 -4.48
N ALA A 123 -10.04 20.13 -4.78
CA ALA A 123 -8.94 19.32 -5.27
C ALA A 123 -8.42 19.79 -6.65
N ALA A 124 -9.28 20.40 -7.46
CA ALA A 124 -8.91 20.89 -8.80
C ALA A 124 -7.95 22.08 -8.74
N SER A 125 -7.97 22.86 -7.66
CA SER A 125 -7.05 23.99 -7.45
C SER A 125 -5.67 23.57 -6.95
N GLN A 126 -5.39 22.27 -6.74
CA GLN A 126 -4.13 21.83 -6.13
C GLN A 126 -2.90 22.20 -6.96
N LEU A 127 -2.01 23.01 -6.39
CA LEU A 127 -0.73 23.35 -6.99
C LEU A 127 0.34 22.29 -6.80
N GLY A 128 0.25 21.51 -5.71
CA GLY A 128 1.21 20.46 -5.40
C GLY A 128 0.91 19.74 -4.09
N ALA A 129 1.68 18.67 -3.85
CA ALA A 129 1.70 17.91 -2.61
C ALA A 129 3.16 17.64 -2.23
N PHE A 130 3.56 17.96 -1.01
CA PHE A 130 4.94 18.04 -0.56
C PHE A 130 5.13 17.27 0.74
N GLU A 131 6.24 16.57 0.89
CA GLU A 131 6.59 15.88 2.14
C GLU A 131 7.05 16.88 3.22
N GLU A 132 7.70 17.97 2.78
CA GLU A 132 8.22 19.01 3.66
C GLU A 132 7.33 20.26 3.66
N LEU A 133 7.04 20.80 4.84
CA LEU A 133 6.21 21.99 5.00
C LEU A 133 6.81 23.24 4.30
N GLU A 134 8.12 23.40 4.35
CA GLU A 134 8.80 24.55 3.74
C GLU A 134 8.66 24.53 2.21
N ASN A 135 8.73 23.36 1.59
CA ASN A 135 8.49 23.23 0.14
C ASN A 135 7.05 23.59 -0.22
N ALA A 136 6.09 23.20 0.62
CA ALA A 136 4.69 23.57 0.44
C ALA A 136 4.45 25.09 0.60
N LYS A 137 5.09 25.72 1.59
CA LYS A 137 5.03 27.18 1.79
C LYS A 137 5.62 27.94 0.60
N ASN A 138 6.77 27.48 0.07
CA ASN A 138 7.42 28.09 -1.09
C ASN A 138 6.54 27.99 -2.35
N ALA A 139 5.80 26.91 -2.52
CA ALA A 139 4.86 26.72 -3.62
C ALA A 139 3.51 27.45 -3.41
N CYS A 140 3.24 27.97 -2.20
CA CYS A 140 1.99 28.61 -1.87
C CYS A 140 1.91 30.01 -2.51
N LYS A 141 0.88 30.22 -3.34
CA LYS A 141 0.58 31.49 -4.00
C LYS A 141 -0.44 32.28 -3.19
N GLU A 142 -0.57 33.57 -3.51
CA GLU A 142 -1.61 34.44 -2.95
C GLU A 142 -3.00 33.87 -3.21
N GLY A 143 -3.84 33.85 -2.18
CA GLY A 143 -5.17 33.21 -2.23
C GLY A 143 -5.16 31.70 -2.10
N TYR A 144 -4.01 31.09 -1.80
CA TYR A 144 -3.90 29.65 -1.52
C TYR A 144 -3.51 29.39 -0.07
N THR A 145 -3.83 28.19 0.39
CA THR A 145 -3.56 27.70 1.74
C THR A 145 -2.84 26.36 1.66
N VAL A 146 -1.85 26.18 2.53
CA VAL A 146 -1.22 24.88 2.76
C VAL A 146 -2.03 24.13 3.80
N TYR A 147 -2.44 22.94 3.46
CA TYR A 147 -3.16 22.04 4.34
C TYR A 147 -2.25 20.84 4.69
N ASP A 148 -2.34 20.37 5.93
CA ASP A 148 -1.75 19.09 6.29
C ASP A 148 -2.56 17.91 5.72
N TRP A 149 -2.14 16.69 6.05
CA TRP A 149 -2.79 15.45 5.57
C TRP A 149 -4.20 15.23 6.10
N ASP A 150 -4.57 15.89 7.22
CA ASP A 150 -5.89 15.82 7.84
C ASP A 150 -6.82 16.97 7.36
N GLY A 151 -6.28 17.83 6.50
CA GLY A 151 -7.04 18.96 5.94
C GLY A 151 -7.06 20.19 6.82
N LYS A 152 -6.21 20.22 7.87
CA LYS A 152 -6.04 21.40 8.71
C LYS A 152 -5.15 22.43 7.98
N ALA A 153 -5.60 23.68 7.92
CA ALA A 153 -4.80 24.78 7.39
C ALA A 153 -3.60 25.04 8.31
N VAL A 154 -2.39 24.96 7.74
CA VAL A 154 -1.11 25.16 8.47
C VAL A 154 -0.36 26.41 8.03
N TYR A 155 -0.66 26.93 6.84
CA TYR A 155 -0.08 28.18 6.32
C TYR A 155 -0.97 28.74 5.23
N SER A 156 -1.11 30.07 5.15
CA SER A 156 -1.73 30.76 4.00
C SER A 156 -0.96 32.02 3.67
N LYS A 157 -0.77 32.23 2.36
CA LYS A 157 -0.18 33.47 1.86
C LYS A 157 -1.33 34.49 1.71
N GLN A 158 -1.38 35.44 2.65
CA GLN A 158 -2.43 36.46 2.67
C GLN A 158 -2.25 37.42 1.50
N THR A 159 -3.39 37.81 0.91
CA THR A 159 -3.47 38.93 0.00
C THR A 159 -3.19 40.20 0.80
N THR A 160 -2.08 40.86 0.56
CA THR A 160 -1.89 42.22 1.06
C THR A 160 -2.96 43.10 0.39
N LYS A 161 -4.09 43.32 1.06
CA LYS A 161 -5.02 44.37 0.65
C LYS A 161 -4.25 45.68 0.73
N LYS A 162 -3.86 46.19 -0.42
CA LYS A 162 -3.40 47.57 -0.53
C LYS A 162 -4.55 48.45 -0.06
N LEU A 163 -4.42 49.07 1.11
CA LEU A 163 -5.43 50.04 1.59
C LEU A 163 -5.56 51.11 0.53
N PRO A 164 -6.76 51.47 0.09
CA PRO A 164 -6.98 52.40 -1.02
C PRO A 164 -6.71 53.86 -0.65
N TYR A 165 -6.35 54.17 0.59
CA TYR A 165 -6.11 55.56 1.02
C TYR A 165 -4.76 55.75 1.70
N LYS A 166 -3.97 56.69 1.19
CA LYS A 166 -2.96 57.37 1.99
C LYS A 166 -3.76 58.29 2.95
N VAL A 167 -3.68 58.03 4.24
CA VAL A 167 -4.10 58.99 5.25
C VAL A 167 -3.00 60.07 5.26
N GLN A 168 -3.25 61.21 4.64
CA GLN A 168 -2.42 62.38 4.77
C GLN A 168 -2.89 63.04 6.07
N ILE A 169 -2.08 62.97 7.12
CA ILE A 169 -2.30 63.70 8.37
C ILE A 169 -1.62 65.05 8.14
N ASP A 170 -2.42 66.10 7.94
CA ASP A 170 -1.94 67.48 8.02
C ASP A 170 -1.65 67.76 9.50
N VAL A 171 -0.40 68.04 9.82
CA VAL A 171 0.07 68.32 11.19
C VAL A 171 0.05 69.81 11.51
N ASP A 172 -0.68 70.64 10.72
CA ASP A 172 -0.73 72.08 10.93
C ASP A 172 -1.92 72.55 11.78
N ASP A 173 -2.73 71.65 12.38
CA ASP A 173 -3.84 71.97 13.25
C ASP A 173 -3.64 71.53 14.72
N LEU A 174 -2.42 71.75 15.28
CA LEU A 174 -2.19 71.67 16.73
C LEU A 174 -1.62 72.97 17.27
#